data_45ecc5f4c4421913cc029ddd01b6e09b
#
_entry.id   45ecc5f4c4421913cc029ddd01b6e09b
#
_cell.length_a   1.000
_cell.length_b   1.000
_cell.length_c   1.000
_cell.angle_alpha   90.00
_cell.angle_beta   90.00
_cell.angle_gamma   90.00
#
_symmetry.space_group_name_H-M   'P 1'
#
loop_
_entity.id
_entity.type
_entity.pdbx_description
1 polymer ?
#
loop_
_entity_poly.entity_id
_entity_poly.type
_entity_poly.pdbx_seq_one_letter_code
_entity_poly.pdbx_strand_id
1 'polypeptide(L)'
;DHQLAAFSALLNEPRPVVLIDEAQLVFVVPQKFSVDLEAETPVGFYPMVAVEASLRGVRWPLSKAAMSPVGQIATSNVALGGALEITVDGPGLLAILPRCCLATVLEALDRGFGEAHDQ
;
A
#
# COMPACT_ATOMS: atom_id res chain seq x y z
N ASP A 1 1.32 -17.66 -12.33
CA ASP A 1 0.03 -18.03 -11.80
C ASP A 1 -0.94 -16.83 -11.83
N HIS A 2 -2.19 -17.08 -11.50
CA HIS A 2 -3.25 -16.07 -11.62
C HIS A 2 -3.03 -14.85 -10.73
N GLN A 3 -2.50 -15.05 -9.54
CA GLN A 3 -2.27 -13.93 -8.61
C GLN A 3 -1.17 -13.01 -9.11
N LEU A 4 -0.09 -13.57 -9.64
CA LEU A 4 0.98 -12.75 -10.19
C LEU A 4 0.53 -11.95 -11.39
N ALA A 5 -0.29 -12.57 -12.27
CA ALA A 5 -0.84 -11.85 -13.42
C ALA A 5 -1.76 -10.70 -12.96
N ALA A 6 -2.58 -10.94 -11.94
CA ALA A 6 -3.47 -9.90 -11.41
C ALA A 6 -2.67 -8.75 -10.80
N PHE A 7 -1.61 -9.05 -10.04
CA PHE A 7 -0.78 -8.01 -9.44
C PHE A 7 -0.03 -7.22 -10.50
N SER A 8 0.47 -7.88 -11.54
CA SER A 8 1.11 -7.17 -12.65
C SER A 8 0.16 -6.22 -13.35
N ALA A 9 -1.10 -6.62 -13.50
CA ALA A 9 -2.11 -5.75 -14.11
C ALA A 9 -2.35 -4.50 -13.27
N LEU A 10 -2.29 -4.60 -11.93
CA LEU A 10 -2.45 -3.44 -11.06
C LEU A 10 -1.40 -2.37 -11.32
N LEU A 11 -0.17 -2.76 -11.63
CA LEU A 11 0.92 -1.82 -11.84
C LEU A 11 0.71 -0.95 -13.07
N ASN A 12 -0.07 -1.45 -14.04
CA ASN A 12 -0.28 -0.77 -15.31
C ASN A 12 -1.62 -0.04 -15.36
N GLU A 13 -2.40 -0.10 -14.28
CA GLU A 13 -3.71 0.53 -14.25
C GLU A 13 -3.57 2.01 -13.93
N PRO A 14 -4.10 2.92 -14.76
CA PRO A 14 -3.97 4.37 -14.48
C PRO A 14 -4.86 4.83 -13.34
N ARG A 15 -5.83 4.04 -12.92
CA ARG A 15 -6.74 4.40 -11.82
C ARG A 15 -6.54 3.45 -10.66
N PRO A 16 -6.88 3.88 -9.44
CA PRO A 16 -6.76 2.98 -8.29
C PRO A 16 -7.64 1.75 -8.47
N VAL A 17 -7.04 0.58 -8.25
CA VAL A 17 -7.75 -0.70 -8.31
C VAL A 17 -7.42 -1.45 -7.03
N VAL A 18 -8.43 -2.05 -6.43
CA VAL A 18 -8.28 -2.86 -5.23
C VAL A 18 -8.73 -4.28 -5.54
N LEU A 19 -7.86 -5.25 -5.27
CA LEU A 19 -8.22 -6.66 -5.36
C LEU A 19 -8.70 -7.11 -3.99
N ILE A 20 -9.82 -7.79 -3.96
CA ILE A 20 -10.46 -8.20 -2.70
C ILE A 20 -10.67 -9.71 -2.70
N ASP A 21 -10.29 -10.36 -1.61
CA ASP A 21 -10.68 -11.74 -1.38
C ASP A 21 -11.44 -11.83 -0.05
N GLU A 22 -11.63 -13.05 0.48
CA GLU A 22 -12.43 -13.26 1.67
C GLU A 22 -11.88 -12.58 2.92
N ALA A 23 -10.56 -12.45 3.02
CA ALA A 23 -9.89 -11.97 4.22
C ALA A 23 -9.16 -10.65 4.04
N GLN A 24 -8.71 -10.36 2.84
CA GLN A 24 -7.76 -9.29 2.58
C GLN A 24 -8.14 -8.44 1.37
N LEU A 25 -7.56 -7.26 1.34
CA LEU A 25 -7.54 -6.43 0.14
C LEU A 25 -6.10 -6.08 -0.20
N VAL A 26 -5.83 -5.89 -1.49
CA VAL A 26 -4.49 -5.58 -1.99
C VAL A 26 -4.60 -4.46 -3.01
N PHE A 27 -3.72 -3.48 -2.92
CA PHE A 27 -3.70 -2.38 -3.88
C PHE A 27 -2.28 -1.84 -4.06
N VAL A 28 -2.06 -1.15 -5.17
CA VAL A 28 -0.80 -0.45 -5.41
C VAL A 28 -0.84 0.88 -4.67
N VAL A 29 0.18 1.13 -3.86
CA VAL A 29 0.25 2.34 -3.05
C VAL A 29 0.57 3.54 -3.96
N PRO A 30 -0.24 4.62 -3.91
CA PRO A 30 0.12 5.87 -4.61
C PRO A 30 1.41 6.46 -4.03
N GLN A 31 2.04 7.37 -4.74
CA GLN A 31 3.30 7.98 -4.29
C GLN A 31 3.18 8.61 -2.90
N LYS A 32 2.03 9.18 -2.58
CA LYS A 32 1.71 9.68 -1.24
C LYS A 32 0.37 9.11 -0.85
N PHE A 33 0.34 8.42 0.27
CA PHE A 33 -0.88 7.75 0.73
C PHE A 33 -0.98 7.90 2.23
N SER A 34 -2.16 8.26 2.71
CA SER A 34 -2.45 8.37 4.13
C SER A 34 -3.81 7.77 4.41
N VAL A 35 -3.88 6.93 5.43
CA VAL A 35 -5.13 6.26 5.81
C VAL A 35 -5.16 6.14 7.33
N ASP A 36 -6.33 6.42 7.92
CA ASP A 36 -6.54 6.24 9.35
C ASP A 36 -6.96 4.81 9.63
N LEU A 37 -6.18 4.13 10.45
CA LEU A 37 -6.46 2.75 10.83
C LEU A 37 -6.48 2.61 12.35
N GLU A 38 -7.27 1.65 12.83
CA GLU A 38 -7.28 1.34 14.25
C GLU A 38 -5.95 0.72 14.66
N ALA A 39 -5.57 0.95 15.92
CA ALA A 39 -4.37 0.33 16.47
C ALA A 39 -4.44 -1.19 16.35
N GLU A 40 -3.29 -1.81 16.13
CA GLU A 40 -3.11 -3.25 15.99
C GLU A 40 -3.67 -3.82 14.68
N THR A 41 -4.09 -2.98 13.74
CA THR A 41 -4.49 -3.44 12.41
C THR A 41 -3.25 -3.98 11.69
N PRO A 42 -3.26 -5.25 11.23
CA PRO A 42 -2.13 -5.79 10.48
C PRO A 42 -2.04 -5.15 9.09
N VAL A 43 -0.84 -4.83 8.67
CA VAL A 43 -0.57 -4.21 7.37
C VAL A 43 0.65 -4.89 6.77
N GLY A 44 0.53 -5.37 5.55
CA GLY A 44 1.66 -5.95 4.83
C GLY A 44 2.04 -5.07 3.64
N PHE A 45 3.33 -5.03 3.33
CA PHE A 45 3.84 -4.32 2.17
C PHE A 45 4.73 -5.25 1.38
N TYR A 46 4.55 -5.27 0.06
CA TYR A 46 5.29 -6.15 -0.82
C TYR A 46 5.73 -5.39 -2.08
N PRO A 47 7.04 -5.25 -2.32
CA PRO A 47 7.52 -4.58 -3.53
C PRO A 47 7.46 -5.54 -4.72
N MET A 48 6.79 -5.13 -5.80
CA MET A 48 6.78 -5.90 -7.05
C MET A 48 7.96 -5.53 -7.93
N VAL A 49 8.52 -4.34 -7.72
CA VAL A 49 9.74 -3.88 -8.38
C VAL A 49 10.55 -3.11 -7.35
N ALA A 50 11.76 -2.72 -7.70
CA ALA A 50 12.59 -1.94 -6.78
C ALA A 50 11.97 -0.57 -6.56
N VAL A 51 11.76 -0.19 -5.29
CA VAL A 51 11.20 1.11 -4.91
C VAL A 51 11.92 1.60 -3.65
N GLU A 52 11.85 2.90 -3.41
CA GLU A 52 12.26 3.50 -2.15
C GLU A 52 11.00 3.96 -1.43
N ALA A 53 10.82 3.53 -0.20
CA ALA A 53 9.59 3.80 0.53
C ALA A 53 9.85 4.25 1.96
N SER A 54 8.97 5.10 2.45
CA SER A 54 8.93 5.51 3.86
C SER A 54 7.57 5.15 4.43
N LEU A 55 7.58 4.58 5.63
CA LEU A 55 6.37 4.18 6.35
C LEU A 55 6.35 4.86 7.70
N ARG A 56 5.23 5.49 8.04
CA ARG A 56 5.01 6.13 9.34
C ARG A 56 3.67 5.70 9.90
N GLY A 57 3.54 5.75 11.22
CA GLY A 57 2.29 5.34 11.88
C GLY A 57 2.17 3.84 12.03
N VAL A 58 3.28 3.13 11.93
CA VAL A 58 3.37 1.67 12.09
C VAL A 58 4.40 1.35 13.15
N ARG A 59 4.31 0.12 13.69
CA ARG A 59 5.22 -0.32 14.76
C ARG A 59 6.69 -0.33 14.33
N TRP A 60 6.94 -0.70 13.09
CA TRP A 60 8.30 -0.75 12.53
C TRP A 60 8.39 0.21 11.34
N PRO A 61 8.61 1.51 11.61
CA PRO A 61 8.65 2.50 10.54
C PRO A 61 9.90 2.35 9.68
N LEU A 62 9.80 2.81 8.45
CA LEU A 62 10.91 2.84 7.51
C LEU A 62 11.12 4.28 7.04
N SER A 63 12.38 4.66 6.81
CA SER A 63 12.72 5.97 6.28
C SER A 63 13.58 5.77 5.04
N LYS A 64 13.03 6.09 3.88
CA LYS A 64 13.71 5.99 2.58
C LYS A 64 14.39 4.63 2.41
N ALA A 65 13.65 3.57 2.72
CA ALA A 65 14.18 2.22 2.65
C ALA A 65 14.10 1.67 1.23
N ALA A 66 15.19 1.09 0.76
CA ALA A 66 15.20 0.41 -0.53
C ALA A 66 14.52 -0.95 -0.38
N MET A 67 13.49 -1.18 -1.16
CA MET A 67 12.75 -2.45 -1.16
C MET A 67 12.75 -3.02 -2.56
N SER A 68 12.91 -4.33 -2.67
CA SER A 68 12.86 -5.00 -3.97
C SER A 68 12.44 -6.44 -3.79
N PRO A 69 11.98 -7.10 -4.87
CA PRO A 69 11.60 -8.51 -4.78
C PRO A 69 12.74 -9.45 -4.41
N VAL A 70 13.99 -9.02 -4.60
CA VAL A 70 15.17 -9.87 -4.32
C VAL A 70 15.96 -9.41 -3.10
N GLY A 71 15.65 -8.23 -2.57
CA GLY A 71 16.31 -7.71 -1.38
C GLY A 71 15.40 -7.80 -0.18
N GLN A 72 15.08 -6.65 0.41
CA GLN A 72 14.05 -6.59 1.44
C GLN A 72 12.71 -6.74 0.75
N ILE A 73 12.14 -7.94 0.84
CA ILE A 73 11.01 -8.34 0.01
C ILE A 73 9.70 -7.81 0.56
N ALA A 74 9.35 -8.24 1.75
CA ALA A 74 8.07 -7.93 2.33
C ALA A 74 8.27 -7.48 3.76
N THR A 75 7.37 -6.66 4.23
CA THR A 75 7.36 -6.31 5.64
C THR A 75 5.96 -6.52 6.19
N SER A 76 5.89 -7.25 7.29
CA SER A 76 4.67 -7.36 8.08
C SER A 76 4.74 -6.29 9.13
N ASN A 77 3.71 -5.50 9.25
CA ASN A 77 3.68 -4.36 10.15
C ASN A 77 2.34 -4.28 10.86
N VAL A 78 2.23 -3.35 11.77
CA VAL A 78 1.01 -3.16 12.56
C VAL A 78 0.78 -1.67 12.70
N ALA A 79 -0.46 -1.23 12.43
CA ALA A 79 -0.82 0.16 12.61
C ALA A 79 -0.79 0.54 14.09
N LEU A 80 -0.34 1.75 14.38
CA LEU A 80 -0.29 2.27 15.76
C LEU A 80 -1.61 2.93 16.18
N GLY A 81 -2.49 3.18 15.24
CA GLY A 81 -3.71 3.95 15.47
C GLY A 81 -3.55 5.37 14.94
N GLY A 82 -4.58 5.87 14.27
CA GLY A 82 -4.50 7.17 13.61
C GLY A 82 -3.90 7.06 12.22
N ALA A 83 -3.23 8.11 11.78
CA ALA A 83 -2.73 8.19 10.42
C ALA A 83 -1.56 7.25 10.18
N LEU A 84 -1.70 6.39 9.19
CA LEU A 84 -0.63 5.60 8.62
C LEU A 84 -0.23 6.29 7.33
N GLU A 85 1.02 6.67 7.19
CA GLU A 85 1.48 7.44 6.05
C GLU A 85 2.55 6.69 5.28
N ILE A 86 2.41 6.65 3.96
CA ILE A 86 3.34 5.97 3.08
C ILE A 86 3.77 6.94 1.99
N THR A 87 5.06 7.01 1.74
CA THR A 87 5.62 7.72 0.60
C THR A 87 6.46 6.73 -0.18
N VAL A 88 6.27 6.66 -1.47
CA VAL A 88 7.02 5.77 -2.35
C VAL A 88 7.40 6.52 -3.63
N ASP A 89 8.58 6.22 -4.16
CA ASP A 89 9.14 6.98 -5.28
C ASP A 89 8.55 6.63 -6.64
N GLY A 90 7.75 5.58 -6.72
CA GLY A 90 7.09 5.20 -7.97
C GLY A 90 6.15 4.04 -7.75
N PRO A 91 5.40 3.64 -8.78
CA PRO A 91 4.47 2.51 -8.63
C PRO A 91 5.25 1.21 -8.45
N GLY A 92 4.71 0.30 -7.67
CA GLY A 92 5.32 -1.00 -7.50
C GLY A 92 5.25 -1.56 -6.09
N LEU A 93 4.82 -0.77 -5.12
CA LEU A 93 4.64 -1.25 -3.75
C LEU A 93 3.18 -1.62 -3.55
N LEU A 94 2.94 -2.88 -3.20
CA LEU A 94 1.60 -3.35 -2.84
C LEU A 94 1.40 -3.20 -1.34
N ALA A 95 0.20 -2.80 -0.94
CA ALA A 95 -0.23 -2.83 0.45
C ALA A 95 -1.30 -3.90 0.60
N ILE A 96 -1.23 -4.63 1.70
CA ILE A 96 -2.17 -5.71 2.02
C ILE A 96 -2.77 -5.40 3.37
N LEU A 97 -4.10 -5.27 3.42
CA LEU A 97 -4.82 -4.95 4.64
C LEU A 97 -5.98 -5.92 4.84
N PRO A 98 -6.53 -6.01 6.07
CA PRO A 98 -7.74 -6.77 6.27
C PRO A 98 -8.90 -6.21 5.46
N ARG A 99 -9.77 -7.07 4.98
CA ARG A 99 -10.91 -6.67 4.16
C ARG A 99 -11.83 -5.67 4.86
N CYS A 100 -11.91 -5.71 6.19
CA CYS A 100 -12.75 -4.78 6.94
C CYS A 100 -12.31 -3.31 6.78
N CYS A 101 -11.11 -3.06 6.25
CA CYS A 101 -10.61 -1.71 6.01
C CYS A 101 -11.02 -1.15 4.64
N LEU A 102 -11.84 -1.89 3.88
CA LEU A 102 -12.15 -1.54 2.49
C LEU A 102 -12.68 -0.11 2.31
N ALA A 103 -13.70 0.27 3.07
CA ALA A 103 -14.30 1.58 2.93
C ALA A 103 -13.28 2.70 3.19
N THR A 104 -12.50 2.54 4.25
CA THR A 104 -11.46 3.51 4.62
C THR A 104 -10.38 3.61 3.56
N VAL A 105 -9.97 2.47 3.01
CA VAL A 105 -8.95 2.42 1.96
C VAL A 105 -9.44 3.08 0.68
N LEU A 106 -10.67 2.77 0.25
CA LEU A 106 -11.23 3.36 -0.96
C LEU A 106 -11.30 4.88 -0.86
N GLU A 107 -11.71 5.39 0.28
CA GLU A 107 -11.76 6.83 0.53
C GLU A 107 -10.37 7.45 0.48
N ALA A 108 -9.39 6.78 1.10
CA ALA A 108 -8.00 7.26 1.11
C ALA A 108 -7.39 7.25 -0.29
N LEU A 109 -7.66 6.21 -1.09
CA LEU A 109 -7.16 6.11 -2.45
C LEU A 109 -7.77 7.20 -3.33
N ASP A 110 -9.05 7.48 -3.16
CA ASP A 110 -9.74 8.52 -3.91
C ASP A 110 -9.11 9.89 -3.65
N ARG A 111 -8.83 10.21 -2.39
CA ARG A 111 -8.16 11.47 -2.03
C ARG A 111 -6.77 11.56 -2.65
N GLY A 112 -5.96 10.50 -2.50
CA GLY A 112 -4.61 10.48 -3.03
C GLY A 112 -4.57 10.63 -4.54
N PHE A 113 -5.46 9.94 -5.23
CA PHE A 113 -5.54 10.02 -6.68
C PHE A 113 -5.98 11.42 -7.14
N GLY A 114 -6.98 11.99 -6.45
CA GLY A 114 -7.45 13.33 -6.76
C GLY A 114 -6.37 14.37 -6.58
N GLU A 115 -5.61 14.30 -5.48
CA GLU A 115 -4.50 15.22 -5.22
C GLU A 115 -3.42 15.13 -6.31
N ALA A 116 -3.12 13.92 -6.78
CA ALA A 116 -2.12 13.73 -7.82
C ALA A 116 -2.56 14.34 -9.15
N HIS A 117 -3.86 14.33 -9.43
CA HIS A 117 -4.40 14.86 -10.68
C HIS A 117 -4.66 16.35 -10.66
N ASP A 118 -4.79 16.95 -9.49
CA ASP A 118 -5.06 18.38 -9.35
C ASP A 118 -3.82 19.23 -9.57
N GLN A 119 -2.71 18.60 -9.83
CA GLN A 119 -1.47 19.30 -10.13
C GLN A 119 -1.13 19.15 -11.62
#